data_69a7ac2f07e8ad985f051c982104b972
#
_entry.id   69a7ac2f07e8ad985f051c982104b972
#
_cell.length_a   1.000
_cell.length_b   1.000
_cell.length_c   1.000
_cell.angle_alpha   90.00
_cell.angle_beta   90.00
_cell.angle_gamma   90.00
#
_symmetry.space_group_name_H-M   'P 1'
#
loop_
_entity.id
_entity.type
_entity.pdbx_description
1 polymer ?
#
loop_
_entity_poly.entity_id
_entity_poly.type
_entity_poly.pdbx_seq_one_letter_code
_entity_poly.pdbx_strand_id
1 'polypeptide(L)'
;MAKEKSKKRPRLDKKTYEHHLAHLQEELVKLQEWVKQEGLKVVVLFEGRDAAGKGGVIKAITEPLNPRVCRVTALPAPSDRERTQWYFQRYVAHLPSAGEMVLFDRSWYNRAGVERVMGFCSDDEYREFLRACPEFERMLIRSGITLIKYWFSVSDEEQEKRFKERINTPIKRWKFSPMDLQSRSRWVEYSRAKDDMFTYTDTEDCPWFVVDADDKRRARLNCISHLLGKVPYEAIHYEPITLPPIKTEGYERPQLTSQHFVPDVTAALESDKHGQ
;
A
#
# COMPACT_ATOMS: atom_id res chain seq x y z
N MET A 1 -22.93 -24.62 -11.23
CA MET A 1 -23.64 -23.67 -10.40
C MET A 1 -23.55 -22.28 -11.06
N ALA A 2 -24.70 -21.72 -11.43
CA ALA A 2 -24.78 -20.44 -12.13
C ALA A 2 -24.28 -19.31 -11.22
N LYS A 3 -23.29 -18.52 -11.68
CA LYS A 3 -22.87 -17.27 -11.03
C LYS A 3 -24.08 -16.32 -11.04
N GLU A 4 -24.67 -16.08 -9.89
CA GLU A 4 -25.58 -14.96 -9.69
C GLU A 4 -24.84 -13.69 -10.17
N LYS A 5 -25.35 -13.07 -11.23
CA LYS A 5 -24.84 -11.77 -11.69
C LYS A 5 -25.14 -10.75 -10.59
N SER A 6 -24.18 -10.52 -9.72
CA SER A 6 -24.21 -9.43 -8.76
C SER A 6 -24.56 -8.14 -9.51
N LYS A 7 -25.70 -7.54 -9.18
CA LYS A 7 -26.10 -6.22 -9.73
C LYS A 7 -24.95 -5.26 -9.47
N LYS A 8 -24.29 -4.75 -10.53
CA LYS A 8 -23.21 -3.78 -10.41
C LYS A 8 -23.70 -2.60 -9.56
N ARG A 9 -23.16 -2.44 -8.36
CA ARG A 9 -23.46 -1.29 -7.52
C ARG A 9 -23.07 0.00 -8.26
N PRO A 10 -23.88 1.09 -8.18
CA PRO A 10 -23.53 2.35 -8.81
C PRO A 10 -22.17 2.83 -8.27
N ARG A 11 -21.37 3.45 -9.14
CA ARG A 11 -20.07 4.03 -8.72
C ARG A 11 -20.29 5.08 -7.65
N LEU A 12 -19.44 5.08 -6.65
CA LEU A 12 -19.41 6.12 -5.64
C LEU A 12 -19.03 7.46 -6.31
N ASP A 13 -19.83 8.52 -6.13
CA ASP A 13 -19.53 9.84 -6.67
C ASP A 13 -18.26 10.43 -6.02
N LYS A 14 -17.69 11.45 -6.68
CA LYS A 14 -16.40 12.02 -6.28
C LYS A 14 -16.51 12.77 -4.94
N LYS A 15 -17.56 13.56 -4.75
CA LYS A 15 -17.73 14.39 -3.55
C LYS A 15 -17.92 13.54 -2.30
N THR A 16 -18.80 12.54 -2.37
CA THR A 16 -19.01 11.58 -1.29
C THR A 16 -17.72 10.81 -0.95
N TYR A 17 -16.98 10.36 -1.98
CA TYR A 17 -15.70 9.70 -1.78
C TYR A 17 -14.69 10.59 -1.07
N GLU A 18 -14.49 11.83 -1.51
CA GLU A 18 -13.52 12.77 -0.95
C GLU A 18 -13.87 13.12 0.51
N HIS A 19 -15.15 13.32 0.82
CA HIS A 19 -15.60 13.57 2.18
C HIS A 19 -15.30 12.41 3.13
N HIS A 20 -15.66 11.17 2.74
CA HIS A 20 -15.38 10.00 3.56
C HIS A 20 -13.88 9.70 3.66
N LEU A 21 -13.11 9.93 2.59
CA LEU A 21 -11.67 9.74 2.62
C LEU A 21 -11.01 10.70 3.59
N ALA A 22 -11.38 11.98 3.59
CA ALA A 22 -10.83 12.97 4.52
C ALA A 22 -11.05 12.55 5.97
N HIS A 23 -12.26 12.12 6.33
CA HIS A 23 -12.55 11.61 7.66
C HIS A 23 -11.69 10.39 8.04
N LEU A 24 -11.57 9.40 7.14
CA LEU A 24 -10.72 8.23 7.39
C LEU A 24 -9.23 8.61 7.49
N GLN A 25 -8.79 9.64 6.78
CA GLN A 25 -7.42 10.15 6.87
C GLN A 25 -7.15 10.85 8.21
N GLU A 26 -8.13 11.56 8.77
CA GLU A 26 -8.03 12.07 10.15
C GLU A 26 -7.89 10.93 11.16
N GLU A 27 -8.67 9.86 11.00
CA GLU A 27 -8.56 8.68 11.88
C GLU A 27 -7.21 7.97 11.72
N LEU A 28 -6.65 7.91 10.50
CA LEU A 28 -5.30 7.37 10.28
C LEU A 28 -4.21 8.18 11.00
N VAL A 29 -4.35 9.49 11.09
CA VAL A 29 -3.42 10.33 11.87
C VAL A 29 -3.51 9.99 13.36
N LYS A 30 -4.73 9.83 13.90
CA LYS A 30 -4.91 9.40 15.31
C LYS A 30 -4.28 8.03 15.56
N LEU A 31 -4.52 7.07 14.67
CA LEU A 31 -3.88 5.75 14.72
C LEU A 31 -2.34 5.87 14.72
N GLN A 32 -1.78 6.68 13.83
CA GLN A 32 -0.33 6.89 13.77
C GLN A 32 0.25 7.40 15.10
N GLU A 33 -0.38 8.42 15.69
CA GLU A 33 0.07 8.98 16.96
C GLU A 33 -0.04 7.95 18.08
N TRP A 34 -1.12 7.16 18.11
CA TRP A 34 -1.28 6.06 19.04
C TRP A 34 -0.19 5.00 18.89
N VAL A 35 0.07 4.56 17.66
CA VAL A 35 1.15 3.61 17.37
C VAL A 35 2.49 4.11 17.90
N LYS A 36 2.78 5.39 17.72
CA LYS A 36 4.00 6.03 18.21
C LYS A 36 4.05 6.09 19.74
N GLN A 37 2.95 6.49 20.40
CA GLN A 37 2.87 6.63 21.84
C GLN A 37 2.99 5.28 22.54
N GLU A 38 2.25 4.27 22.08
CA GLU A 38 2.22 2.94 22.68
C GLU A 38 3.37 2.04 22.22
N GLY A 39 4.21 2.53 21.31
CA GLY A 39 5.32 1.73 20.78
C GLY A 39 4.86 0.51 20.00
N LEU A 40 3.67 0.55 19.38
CA LEU A 40 3.17 -0.57 18.60
C LEU A 40 4.03 -0.81 17.36
N LYS A 41 4.04 -2.06 16.89
CA LYS A 41 4.72 -2.47 15.65
C LYS A 41 3.67 -3.00 14.69
N VAL A 42 3.43 -2.29 13.58
CA VAL A 42 2.37 -2.65 12.64
C VAL A 42 2.96 -2.98 11.27
N VAL A 43 2.60 -4.13 10.73
CA VAL A 43 2.96 -4.57 9.38
C VAL A 43 1.69 -4.83 8.59
N VAL A 44 1.57 -4.23 7.41
CA VAL A 44 0.44 -4.45 6.51
C VAL A 44 0.95 -4.92 5.15
N LEU A 45 0.48 -6.07 4.71
CA LEU A 45 0.83 -6.63 3.41
C LEU A 45 -0.27 -6.32 2.39
N PHE A 46 0.14 -5.78 1.25
CA PHE A 46 -0.75 -5.49 0.13
C PHE A 46 -0.41 -6.41 -1.03
N GLU A 47 -1.18 -7.46 -1.19
CA GLU A 47 -1.06 -8.46 -2.24
C GLU A 47 -2.27 -8.45 -3.17
N GLY A 48 -2.19 -9.16 -4.28
CA GLY A 48 -3.29 -9.26 -5.24
C GLY A 48 -2.85 -9.09 -6.68
N ARG A 49 -3.82 -9.22 -7.59
CA ARG A 49 -3.59 -9.16 -9.03
C ARG A 49 -2.94 -7.86 -9.48
N ASP A 50 -2.26 -7.92 -10.62
CA ASP A 50 -1.77 -6.72 -11.27
C ASP A 50 -2.92 -5.80 -11.66
N ALA A 51 -2.67 -4.49 -11.59
CA ALA A 51 -3.67 -3.46 -11.78
C ALA A 51 -4.86 -3.47 -10.78
N ALA A 52 -4.86 -4.31 -9.73
CA ALA A 52 -5.94 -4.35 -8.73
C ALA A 52 -6.08 -3.04 -7.93
N GLY A 53 -5.04 -2.20 -7.85
CA GLY A 53 -5.15 -0.87 -7.23
C GLY A 53 -4.45 -0.74 -5.89
N LYS A 54 -3.60 -1.70 -5.50
CA LYS A 54 -2.78 -1.70 -4.27
C LYS A 54 -2.11 -0.37 -3.99
N GLY A 55 -1.26 0.10 -4.90
CA GLY A 55 -0.54 1.37 -4.74
C GLY A 55 -1.43 2.60 -4.60
N GLY A 56 -2.69 2.55 -5.09
CA GLY A 56 -3.65 3.64 -4.88
C GLY A 56 -4.26 3.66 -3.48
N VAL A 57 -4.36 2.51 -2.83
CA VAL A 57 -4.78 2.40 -1.42
C VAL A 57 -3.63 2.78 -0.51
N ILE A 58 -2.43 2.24 -0.76
CA ILE A 58 -1.21 2.59 -0.04
C ILE A 58 -1.00 4.12 -0.05
N LYS A 59 -1.11 4.76 -1.23
CA LYS A 59 -1.01 6.21 -1.33
C LYS A 59 -2.05 6.92 -0.47
N ALA A 60 -3.32 6.49 -0.51
CA ALA A 60 -4.39 7.12 0.26
C ALA A 60 -4.20 6.98 1.78
N ILE A 61 -3.57 5.88 2.23
CA ILE A 61 -3.18 5.66 3.64
C ILE A 61 -2.02 6.59 4.02
N THR A 62 -0.97 6.63 3.20
CA THR A 62 0.28 7.32 3.58
C THR A 62 0.26 8.83 3.36
N GLU A 63 -0.68 9.35 2.56
CA GLU A 63 -0.78 10.76 2.20
C GLU A 63 -0.84 11.70 3.42
N PRO A 64 -1.63 11.41 4.48
CA PRO A 64 -1.69 12.25 5.68
C PRO A 64 -0.63 11.88 6.73
N LEU A 65 0.10 10.77 6.57
CA LEU A 65 0.96 10.22 7.60
C LEU A 65 2.41 10.72 7.52
N ASN A 66 3.06 10.75 8.68
CA ASN A 66 4.47 11.06 8.77
C ASN A 66 5.32 9.89 8.22
N PRO A 67 6.14 10.11 7.17
CA PRO A 67 6.94 9.04 6.56
C PRO A 67 8.05 8.47 7.46
N ARG A 68 8.35 9.14 8.59
CA ARG A 68 9.26 8.59 9.62
C ARG A 68 8.58 7.56 10.51
N VAL A 69 7.25 7.57 10.59
CA VAL A 69 6.44 6.65 11.40
C VAL A 69 5.82 5.56 10.52
N CYS A 70 5.28 5.96 9.37
CA CYS A 70 4.67 5.05 8.41
C CYS A 70 5.45 5.06 7.11
N ARG A 71 6.11 3.94 6.77
CA ARG A 71 6.88 3.82 5.53
C ARG A 71 6.34 2.73 4.62
N VAL A 72 6.55 2.92 3.33
CA VAL A 72 6.21 1.92 2.30
C VAL A 72 7.48 1.16 1.91
N THR A 73 7.37 -0.16 1.89
CA THR A 73 8.43 -1.06 1.42
C THR A 73 7.97 -1.75 0.14
N ALA A 74 8.65 -1.46 -0.96
CA ALA A 74 8.46 -2.08 -2.26
C ALA A 74 9.81 -2.58 -2.76
N LEU A 75 10.11 -3.86 -2.55
CA LEU A 75 11.42 -4.41 -2.88
C LEU A 75 11.53 -4.72 -4.39
N PRO A 76 12.67 -4.41 -5.02
CA PRO A 76 12.94 -4.81 -6.40
C PRO A 76 13.12 -6.33 -6.51
N ALA A 77 13.38 -6.83 -7.72
CA ALA A 77 13.83 -8.21 -7.90
C ALA A 77 15.06 -8.50 -7.02
N PRO A 78 15.17 -9.71 -6.42
CA PRO A 78 16.30 -10.02 -5.56
C PRO A 78 17.62 -9.95 -6.33
N SER A 79 18.65 -9.39 -5.69
CA SER A 79 20.04 -9.44 -6.17
C SER A 79 20.57 -10.87 -6.12
N ASP A 80 21.70 -11.13 -6.81
CA ASP A 80 22.33 -12.48 -6.77
C ASP A 80 22.72 -12.89 -5.35
N ARG A 81 23.15 -11.95 -4.52
CA ARG A 81 23.42 -12.20 -3.10
C ARG A 81 22.15 -12.60 -2.34
N GLU A 82 21.06 -11.87 -2.52
CA GLU A 82 19.78 -12.13 -1.83
C GLU A 82 19.18 -13.47 -2.23
N ARG A 83 19.40 -13.94 -3.48
CA ARG A 83 18.92 -15.25 -3.96
C ARG A 83 19.56 -16.43 -3.20
N THR A 84 20.75 -16.25 -2.63
CA THR A 84 21.45 -17.27 -1.87
C THR A 84 21.21 -17.18 -0.36
N GLN A 85 20.47 -16.18 0.09
CA GLN A 85 20.12 -15.98 1.50
C GLN A 85 18.86 -16.77 1.86
N TRP A 86 18.63 -16.92 3.17
CA TRP A 86 17.33 -17.36 3.64
C TRP A 86 16.22 -16.46 3.09
N TYR A 87 15.18 -17.07 2.53
CA TYR A 87 14.20 -16.34 1.71
C TYR A 87 13.61 -15.10 2.39
N PHE A 88 13.25 -15.20 3.67
CA PHE A 88 12.64 -14.09 4.40
C PHE A 88 13.64 -12.98 4.79
N GLN A 89 14.94 -13.23 4.73
CA GLN A 89 15.97 -12.32 5.24
C GLN A 89 15.88 -10.91 4.65
N ARG A 90 15.63 -10.79 3.35
CA ARG A 90 15.49 -9.49 2.69
C ARG A 90 14.27 -8.69 3.17
N TYR A 91 13.22 -9.34 3.68
CA TYR A 91 12.02 -8.71 4.21
C TYR A 91 12.18 -8.37 5.70
N VAL A 92 12.86 -9.20 6.46
CA VAL A 92 13.10 -9.00 7.90
C VAL A 92 13.80 -7.68 8.18
N ALA A 93 14.74 -7.26 7.33
CA ALA A 93 15.44 -5.97 7.45
C ALA A 93 14.52 -4.74 7.41
N HIS A 94 13.30 -4.90 6.94
CA HIS A 94 12.31 -3.82 6.79
C HIS A 94 11.18 -3.87 7.82
N LEU A 95 11.21 -4.82 8.77
CA LEU A 95 10.21 -4.90 9.82
C LEU A 95 10.26 -3.66 10.74
N PRO A 96 9.12 -3.29 11.37
CA PRO A 96 9.05 -2.08 12.19
C PRO A 96 9.77 -2.22 13.52
N SER A 97 10.36 -1.14 13.97
CA SER A 97 10.68 -0.91 15.38
C SER A 97 9.44 -0.47 16.15
N ALA A 98 9.54 -0.36 17.47
CA ALA A 98 8.47 0.19 18.30
C ALA A 98 8.08 1.60 17.82
N GLY A 99 6.77 1.83 17.68
CA GLY A 99 6.23 3.10 17.22
C GLY A 99 6.22 3.27 15.68
N GLU A 100 6.42 2.19 14.91
CA GLU A 100 6.47 2.25 13.45
C GLU A 100 5.40 1.39 12.77
N MET A 101 4.97 1.85 11.59
CA MET A 101 4.11 1.13 10.66
C MET A 101 4.86 0.86 9.36
N VAL A 102 4.79 -0.36 8.83
CA VAL A 102 5.38 -0.72 7.54
C VAL A 102 4.32 -1.29 6.62
N LEU A 103 4.15 -0.66 5.46
CA LEU A 103 3.24 -1.08 4.41
C LEU A 103 4.04 -1.73 3.29
N PHE A 104 3.89 -3.04 3.10
CA PHE A 104 4.54 -3.76 2.01
C PHE A 104 3.69 -3.71 0.73
N ASP A 105 4.17 -3.05 -0.33
CA ASP A 105 3.61 -3.20 -1.69
C ASP A 105 4.27 -4.40 -2.35
N ARG A 106 3.63 -5.55 -2.25
CA ARG A 106 4.16 -6.90 -2.41
C ARG A 106 5.13 -7.27 -1.27
N SER A 107 5.16 -8.53 -0.94
CA SER A 107 5.88 -9.03 0.24
C SER A 107 6.57 -10.35 -0.05
N TRP A 108 6.88 -11.12 1.01
CA TRP A 108 7.36 -12.50 0.89
C TRP A 108 6.40 -13.41 0.12
N TYR A 109 5.16 -13.02 -0.07
CA TYR A 109 4.21 -13.75 -0.89
C TYR A 109 4.49 -13.70 -2.40
N ASN A 110 5.52 -12.95 -2.85
CA ASN A 110 6.06 -13.07 -4.21
C ASN A 110 6.44 -14.53 -4.55
N ARG A 111 6.93 -15.32 -3.58
CA ARG A 111 7.25 -16.75 -3.76
C ARG A 111 6.01 -17.58 -4.12
N ALA A 112 4.87 -17.33 -3.48
CA ALA A 112 3.61 -18.00 -3.76
C ALA A 112 2.87 -17.44 -5.00
N GLY A 113 3.27 -16.29 -5.49
CA GLY A 113 2.68 -15.60 -6.63
C GLY A 113 3.56 -15.60 -7.85
N VAL A 114 4.21 -14.47 -8.11
CA VAL A 114 4.98 -14.22 -9.32
C VAL A 114 6.15 -15.20 -9.49
N GLU A 115 6.87 -15.53 -8.43
CA GLU A 115 8.02 -16.43 -8.53
C GLU A 115 7.58 -17.84 -8.92
N ARG A 116 6.49 -18.35 -8.34
CA ARG A 116 5.91 -19.66 -8.70
C ARG A 116 5.43 -19.68 -10.13
N VAL A 117 4.63 -18.70 -10.53
CA VAL A 117 3.99 -18.69 -11.86
C VAL A 117 4.98 -18.46 -12.99
N MET A 118 6.02 -17.66 -12.75
CA MET A 118 7.05 -17.35 -13.76
C MET A 118 8.22 -18.34 -13.75
N GLY A 119 8.25 -19.28 -12.82
CA GLY A 119 9.35 -20.25 -12.72
C GLY A 119 10.64 -19.63 -12.16
N PHE A 120 10.54 -18.62 -11.32
CA PHE A 120 11.71 -17.97 -10.68
C PHE A 120 12.13 -18.69 -9.40
N CYS A 121 11.35 -19.67 -8.95
CA CYS A 121 11.70 -20.59 -7.87
C CYS A 121 11.43 -22.03 -8.28
N SER A 122 12.14 -22.96 -7.65
CA SER A 122 11.89 -24.40 -7.83
C SER A 122 10.61 -24.83 -7.11
N ASP A 123 10.13 -26.04 -7.43
CA ASP A 123 8.99 -26.64 -6.74
C ASP A 123 9.27 -26.87 -5.26
N ASP A 124 10.51 -27.22 -4.90
CA ASP A 124 10.92 -27.46 -3.50
C ASP A 124 10.96 -26.16 -2.71
N GLU A 125 11.51 -25.07 -3.29
CA GLU A 125 11.48 -23.73 -2.67
C GLU A 125 10.05 -23.23 -2.47
N TYR A 126 9.16 -23.48 -3.42
CA TYR A 126 7.75 -23.13 -3.29
C TYR A 126 7.05 -23.90 -2.18
N ARG A 127 7.24 -25.23 -2.11
CA ARG A 127 6.66 -26.08 -1.07
C ARG A 127 7.18 -25.70 0.31
N GLU A 128 8.49 -25.45 0.41
CA GLU A 128 9.11 -25.01 1.66
C GLU A 128 8.57 -23.66 2.10
N PHE A 129 8.39 -22.72 1.16
CA PHE A 129 7.77 -21.43 1.48
C PHE A 129 6.37 -21.60 2.07
N LEU A 130 5.51 -22.41 1.44
CA LEU A 130 4.13 -22.62 1.93
C LEU A 130 4.10 -23.22 3.34
N ARG A 131 5.10 -24.04 3.70
CA ARG A 131 5.26 -24.62 5.04
C ARG A 131 5.79 -23.59 6.04
N ALA A 132 6.85 -22.90 5.67
CA ALA A 132 7.58 -22.00 6.57
C ALA A 132 6.86 -20.65 6.79
N CYS A 133 6.07 -20.19 5.82
CA CYS A 133 5.43 -18.87 5.88
C CYS A 133 4.47 -18.69 7.09
N PRO A 134 3.55 -19.63 7.40
CA PRO A 134 2.71 -19.51 8.59
C PRO A 134 3.51 -19.52 9.89
N GLU A 135 4.61 -20.28 9.95
CA GLU A 135 5.49 -20.32 11.13
C GLU A 135 6.22 -18.98 11.30
N PHE A 136 6.76 -18.43 10.20
CA PHE A 136 7.38 -17.12 10.19
C PHE A 136 6.41 -16.01 10.64
N GLU A 137 5.20 -15.96 10.10
CA GLU A 137 4.17 -14.99 10.48
C GLU A 137 3.78 -15.13 11.96
N ARG A 138 3.65 -16.35 12.46
CA ARG A 138 3.38 -16.62 13.87
C ARG A 138 4.52 -16.14 14.78
N MET A 139 5.79 -16.28 14.38
CA MET A 139 6.91 -15.71 15.11
C MET A 139 6.84 -14.19 15.18
N LEU A 140 6.48 -13.51 14.07
CA LEU A 140 6.31 -12.06 14.06
C LEU A 140 5.21 -11.63 15.03
N ILE A 141 4.06 -12.28 15.00
CA ILE A 141 2.92 -11.97 15.88
C ILE A 141 3.29 -12.17 17.34
N ARG A 142 3.96 -13.29 17.69
CA ARG A 142 4.44 -13.56 19.06
C ARG A 142 5.50 -12.55 19.53
N SER A 143 6.22 -11.90 18.61
CA SER A 143 7.15 -10.81 18.94
C SER A 143 6.46 -9.46 19.17
N GLY A 144 5.12 -9.43 19.13
CA GLY A 144 4.31 -8.23 19.33
C GLY A 144 4.12 -7.39 18.07
N ILE A 145 4.30 -7.96 16.89
CA ILE A 145 3.97 -7.30 15.61
C ILE A 145 2.50 -7.57 15.29
N THR A 146 1.73 -6.52 15.08
CA THR A 146 0.40 -6.60 14.47
C THR A 146 0.56 -6.77 12.96
N LEU A 147 0.29 -7.99 12.45
CA LEU A 147 0.42 -8.33 11.04
C LEU A 147 -0.96 -8.44 10.39
N ILE A 148 -1.17 -7.69 9.31
CA ILE A 148 -2.44 -7.65 8.57
C ILE A 148 -2.16 -7.94 7.10
N LYS A 149 -2.92 -8.87 6.51
CA LYS A 149 -2.75 -9.30 5.11
C LYS A 149 -3.97 -8.93 4.27
N TYR A 150 -3.76 -8.15 3.21
CA TYR A 150 -4.80 -7.79 2.25
C TYR A 150 -4.54 -8.41 0.89
N TRP A 151 -5.56 -9.08 0.35
CA TRP A 151 -5.60 -9.54 -1.02
C TRP A 151 -6.57 -8.70 -1.86
N PHE A 152 -6.05 -7.95 -2.82
CA PHE A 152 -6.86 -7.15 -3.74
C PHE A 152 -7.34 -8.00 -4.90
N SER A 153 -8.63 -8.29 -4.91
CA SER A 153 -9.32 -9.03 -5.97
C SER A 153 -9.93 -8.07 -6.98
N VAL A 154 -9.65 -8.30 -8.26
CA VAL A 154 -10.19 -7.53 -9.38
C VAL A 154 -10.74 -8.50 -10.41
N SER A 155 -11.87 -8.17 -11.04
CA SER A 155 -12.43 -8.94 -12.14
C SER A 155 -11.56 -8.83 -13.40
N ASP A 156 -11.68 -9.81 -14.30
CA ASP A 156 -10.91 -9.87 -15.54
C ASP A 156 -11.20 -8.66 -16.42
N GLU A 157 -12.47 -8.30 -16.50
CA GLU A 157 -12.94 -7.18 -17.33
C GLU A 157 -12.38 -5.85 -16.79
N GLU A 158 -12.41 -5.63 -15.48
CA GLU A 158 -11.87 -4.40 -14.91
C GLU A 158 -10.34 -4.38 -14.98
N GLN A 159 -9.66 -5.51 -14.81
CA GLN A 159 -8.21 -5.61 -14.98
C GLN A 159 -7.80 -5.24 -16.40
N GLU A 160 -8.47 -5.83 -17.41
CA GLU A 160 -8.22 -5.51 -18.83
C GLU A 160 -8.39 -4.03 -19.13
N LYS A 161 -9.48 -3.45 -18.66
CA LYS A 161 -9.75 -2.02 -18.82
C LYS A 161 -8.63 -1.17 -18.22
N ARG A 162 -8.13 -1.54 -17.03
CA ARG A 162 -7.03 -0.83 -16.37
C ARG A 162 -5.70 -0.96 -17.10
N PHE A 163 -5.42 -2.10 -17.71
CA PHE A 163 -4.26 -2.27 -18.56
C PHE A 163 -4.35 -1.38 -19.81
N LYS A 164 -5.50 -1.36 -20.51
CA LYS A 164 -5.74 -0.46 -21.64
C LYS A 164 -5.57 1.02 -21.24
N GLU A 165 -6.08 1.41 -20.06
CA GLU A 165 -5.90 2.75 -19.52
C GLU A 165 -4.42 3.09 -19.27
N ARG A 166 -3.62 2.15 -18.73
CA ARG A 166 -2.16 2.36 -18.52
C ARG A 166 -1.43 2.57 -19.84
N ILE A 167 -1.74 1.77 -20.86
CA ILE A 167 -1.10 1.86 -22.18
C ILE A 167 -1.39 3.21 -22.82
N ASN A 168 -2.63 3.68 -22.74
CA ASN A 168 -3.12 4.86 -23.45
C ASN A 168 -2.89 6.19 -22.69
N THR A 169 -2.42 6.14 -21.43
CA THR A 169 -2.21 7.33 -20.61
C THR A 169 -0.72 7.56 -20.37
N PRO A 170 -0.07 8.60 -20.94
CA PRO A 170 1.37 8.82 -20.86
C PRO A 170 1.93 8.78 -19.43
N ILE A 171 1.27 9.45 -18.48
CA ILE A 171 1.69 9.49 -17.07
C ILE A 171 1.50 8.15 -16.31
N LYS A 172 0.83 7.16 -16.94
CA LYS A 172 0.60 5.82 -16.35
C LYS A 172 1.40 4.73 -17.07
N ARG A 173 1.98 5.03 -18.24
CA ARG A 173 2.63 4.04 -19.09
C ARG A 173 3.82 3.36 -18.40
N TRP A 174 4.54 4.06 -17.54
CA TRP A 174 5.65 3.51 -16.76
C TRP A 174 5.22 2.40 -15.77
N LYS A 175 3.92 2.34 -15.43
CA LYS A 175 3.33 1.28 -14.58
C LYS A 175 3.05 -0.01 -15.35
N PHE A 176 3.22 0.02 -16.66
CA PHE A 176 2.99 -1.13 -17.53
C PHE A 176 4.33 -1.78 -17.88
N SER A 177 4.51 -3.03 -17.47
CA SER A 177 5.74 -3.78 -17.65
C SER A 177 5.53 -5.00 -18.55
N PRO A 178 6.59 -5.61 -19.12
CA PRO A 178 6.50 -6.90 -19.80
C PRO A 178 5.90 -8.00 -18.91
N MET A 179 6.08 -7.92 -17.59
CA MET A 179 5.49 -8.86 -16.63
C MET A 179 3.96 -8.78 -16.60
N ASP A 180 3.36 -7.60 -16.78
CA ASP A 180 1.90 -7.44 -16.87
C ASP A 180 1.30 -8.22 -18.05
N LEU A 181 2.02 -8.27 -19.20
CA LEU A 181 1.62 -9.07 -20.36
C LEU A 181 1.67 -10.56 -20.07
N GLN A 182 2.77 -11.01 -19.45
CA GLN A 182 2.93 -12.42 -19.09
C GLN A 182 1.93 -12.85 -18.01
N SER A 183 1.66 -12.00 -17.01
CA SER A 183 0.70 -12.31 -15.97
C SER A 183 -0.72 -12.50 -16.53
N ARG A 184 -1.07 -11.74 -17.58
CA ARG A 184 -2.36 -11.89 -18.25
C ARG A 184 -2.48 -13.22 -19.00
N SER A 185 -1.43 -13.63 -19.74
CA SER A 185 -1.43 -14.91 -20.46
C SER A 185 -1.47 -16.14 -19.53
N ARG A 186 -1.00 -15.98 -18.29
CA ARG A 186 -0.95 -17.03 -17.26
C ARG A 186 -2.02 -16.86 -16.17
N TRP A 187 -3.17 -16.40 -16.58
CA TRP A 187 -4.24 -16.06 -15.63
C TRP A 187 -4.70 -17.24 -14.76
N VAL A 188 -4.78 -18.44 -15.35
CA VAL A 188 -5.19 -19.67 -14.64
C VAL A 188 -4.14 -20.08 -13.62
N GLU A 189 -2.85 -20.03 -13.99
CA GLU A 189 -1.73 -20.35 -13.11
C GLU A 189 -1.69 -19.41 -11.89
N TYR A 190 -1.88 -18.11 -12.12
CA TYR A 190 -2.00 -17.15 -11.02
C TYR A 190 -3.23 -17.41 -10.13
N SER A 191 -4.34 -17.89 -10.70
CA SER A 191 -5.53 -18.24 -9.91
C SER A 191 -5.25 -19.43 -9.02
N ARG A 192 -4.65 -20.49 -9.57
CA ARG A 192 -4.24 -21.69 -8.82
C ARG A 192 -3.24 -21.33 -7.71
N ALA A 193 -2.18 -20.56 -8.05
CA ALA A 193 -1.18 -20.13 -7.10
C ALA A 193 -1.81 -19.34 -5.93
N LYS A 194 -2.77 -18.46 -6.21
CA LYS A 194 -3.54 -17.75 -5.17
C LYS A 194 -4.37 -18.73 -4.32
N ASP A 195 -5.05 -19.68 -4.91
CA ASP A 195 -5.90 -20.64 -4.17
C ASP A 195 -5.05 -21.56 -3.28
N ASP A 196 -3.90 -22.03 -3.78
CA ASP A 196 -2.93 -22.78 -2.99
C ASP A 196 -2.37 -21.93 -1.84
N MET A 197 -1.96 -20.68 -2.13
CA MET A 197 -1.47 -19.75 -1.12
C MET A 197 -2.48 -19.57 0.02
N PHE A 198 -3.75 -19.36 -0.28
CA PHE A 198 -4.79 -19.21 0.73
C PHE A 198 -4.98 -20.51 1.53
N THR A 199 -4.99 -21.66 0.87
CA THR A 199 -5.12 -22.96 1.55
C THR A 199 -4.09 -23.19 2.63
N TYR A 200 -2.85 -22.75 2.39
CA TYR A 200 -1.74 -22.96 3.33
C TYR A 200 -1.50 -21.81 4.31
N THR A 201 -1.88 -20.60 3.95
CA THR A 201 -1.47 -19.40 4.70
C THR A 201 -2.62 -18.56 5.25
N ASP A 202 -3.87 -18.93 4.99
CA ASP A 202 -5.04 -18.33 5.65
C ASP A 202 -5.24 -18.99 7.01
N THR A 203 -4.57 -18.46 8.02
CA THR A 203 -4.56 -19.04 9.36
C THR A 203 -5.42 -18.21 10.33
N GLU A 204 -5.87 -18.81 11.42
CA GLU A 204 -6.65 -18.11 12.45
C GLU A 204 -5.86 -16.95 13.06
N ASP A 205 -4.56 -17.14 13.30
CA ASP A 205 -3.67 -16.12 13.87
C ASP A 205 -3.41 -14.96 12.89
N CYS A 206 -3.41 -15.25 11.58
CA CYS A 206 -3.09 -14.26 10.54
C CYS A 206 -3.92 -14.53 9.26
N PRO A 207 -5.21 -14.15 9.27
CA PRO A 207 -6.09 -14.37 8.13
C PRO A 207 -5.84 -13.43 6.97
N TRP A 208 -6.22 -13.85 5.76
CA TRP A 208 -6.30 -13.01 4.59
C TRP A 208 -7.60 -12.21 4.54
N PHE A 209 -7.51 -10.91 4.37
CA PHE A 209 -8.66 -10.05 4.13
C PHE A 209 -8.75 -9.71 2.64
N VAL A 210 -9.83 -10.18 1.99
CA VAL A 210 -10.04 -9.93 0.57
C VAL A 210 -10.72 -8.59 0.35
N VAL A 211 -10.08 -7.72 -0.43
CA VAL A 211 -10.62 -6.42 -0.83
C VAL A 211 -11.20 -6.53 -2.23
N ASP A 212 -12.51 -6.31 -2.38
CA ASP A 212 -13.13 -6.12 -3.70
C ASP A 212 -12.61 -4.80 -4.30
N ALA A 213 -11.86 -4.94 -5.38
CA ALA A 213 -11.11 -3.83 -5.97
C ALA A 213 -11.65 -3.38 -7.34
N ASP A 214 -12.81 -3.84 -7.78
CA ASP A 214 -13.41 -3.40 -9.04
C ASP A 214 -13.78 -1.91 -9.02
N ASP A 215 -14.22 -1.38 -7.88
CA ASP A 215 -14.36 0.06 -7.67
C ASP A 215 -13.21 0.59 -6.80
N LYS A 216 -12.31 1.35 -7.41
CA LYS A 216 -11.12 1.93 -6.73
C LYS A 216 -11.46 2.81 -5.54
N ARG A 217 -12.58 3.55 -5.57
CA ARG A 217 -13.01 4.44 -4.49
C ARG A 217 -13.48 3.62 -3.30
N ARG A 218 -14.34 2.63 -3.56
CA ARG A 218 -14.83 1.72 -2.53
C ARG A 218 -13.71 0.89 -1.91
N ALA A 219 -12.83 0.34 -2.73
CA ALA A 219 -11.68 -0.42 -2.26
C ALA A 219 -10.81 0.38 -1.29
N ARG A 220 -10.55 1.66 -1.57
CA ARG A 220 -9.79 2.54 -0.67
C ARG A 220 -10.50 2.75 0.65
N LEU A 221 -11.76 3.20 0.62
CA LEU A 221 -12.52 3.46 1.84
C LEU A 221 -12.66 2.19 2.69
N ASN A 222 -13.03 1.07 2.07
CA ASN A 222 -13.24 -0.19 2.78
C ASN A 222 -11.94 -0.72 3.40
N CYS A 223 -10.84 -0.67 2.65
CA CYS A 223 -9.54 -1.14 3.15
C CYS A 223 -9.03 -0.26 4.31
N ILE A 224 -9.14 1.06 4.20
CA ILE A 224 -8.73 1.99 5.26
C ILE A 224 -9.61 1.80 6.50
N SER A 225 -10.93 1.77 6.33
CA SER A 225 -11.86 1.54 7.44
C SER A 225 -11.60 0.21 8.15
N HIS A 226 -11.32 -0.86 7.38
CA HIS A 226 -10.98 -2.16 7.95
C HIS A 226 -9.63 -2.12 8.70
N LEU A 227 -8.62 -1.45 8.15
CA LEU A 227 -7.32 -1.27 8.80
C LEU A 227 -7.46 -0.59 10.16
N LEU A 228 -8.22 0.51 10.22
CA LEU A 228 -8.53 1.24 11.45
C LEU A 228 -9.23 0.36 12.49
N GLY A 229 -10.13 -0.53 12.05
CA GLY A 229 -10.79 -1.49 12.94
C GLY A 229 -9.91 -2.67 13.40
N LYS A 230 -8.73 -2.88 12.80
CA LYS A 230 -7.81 -3.98 13.15
C LYS A 230 -6.72 -3.59 14.14
N VAL A 231 -6.40 -2.33 14.25
CA VAL A 231 -5.43 -1.82 15.22
C VAL A 231 -6.19 -0.96 16.22
N PRO A 232 -6.46 -1.45 17.44
CA PRO A 232 -7.13 -0.65 18.44
C PRO A 232 -6.31 0.62 18.73
N TYR A 233 -6.97 1.77 18.73
CA TYR A 233 -6.36 3.06 19.04
C TYR A 233 -7.36 3.96 19.73
N GLU A 234 -6.83 4.90 20.51
CA GLU A 234 -7.58 5.97 21.14
C GLU A 234 -7.10 7.33 20.63
N ALA A 235 -7.97 8.32 20.68
CA ALA A 235 -7.58 9.69 20.35
C ALA A 235 -6.67 10.24 21.44
N ILE A 236 -5.46 10.67 21.07
CA ILE A 236 -4.54 11.31 21.99
C ILE A 236 -5.05 12.71 22.30
N HIS A 237 -5.14 13.02 23.57
CA HIS A 237 -5.48 14.37 24.01
C HIS A 237 -4.22 15.23 24.04
N TYR A 238 -4.23 16.31 23.26
CA TYR A 238 -3.14 17.28 23.25
C TYR A 238 -3.49 18.49 24.07
N GLU A 239 -2.56 18.92 24.93
CA GLU A 239 -2.66 20.21 25.58
C GLU A 239 -2.62 21.35 24.53
N PRO A 240 -3.40 22.42 24.71
CA PRO A 240 -3.35 23.56 23.80
C PRO A 240 -1.94 24.15 23.67
N ILE A 241 -1.44 24.22 22.45
CA ILE A 241 -0.11 24.78 22.18
C ILE A 241 -0.25 26.27 21.90
N THR A 242 0.45 27.09 22.69
CA THR A 242 0.58 28.52 22.42
C THR A 242 1.91 28.76 21.71
N LEU A 243 1.87 29.35 20.52
CA LEU A 243 3.09 29.70 19.80
C LEU A 243 3.86 30.78 20.54
N PRO A 244 5.16 30.59 20.81
CA PRO A 244 5.98 31.64 21.38
C PRO A 244 6.14 32.82 20.40
N PRO A 245 6.31 34.05 20.89
CA PRO A 245 6.60 35.19 20.02
C PRO A 245 7.94 35.00 19.27
N ILE A 246 7.99 35.52 18.05
CA ILE A 246 9.23 35.51 17.27
C ILE A 246 10.23 36.45 17.93
N LYS A 247 11.40 35.93 18.28
CA LYS A 247 12.54 36.77 18.76
C LYS A 247 13.31 37.26 17.53
N THR A 248 13.28 38.58 17.32
CA THR A 248 13.97 39.25 16.19
C THR A 248 15.16 40.10 16.62
N GLU A 249 15.42 40.21 17.93
CA GLU A 249 16.46 41.02 18.49
C GLU A 249 17.84 40.57 18.01
N GLY A 250 18.67 41.54 17.53
CA GLY A 250 20.04 41.29 17.11
C GLY A 250 20.19 40.64 15.72
N TYR A 251 19.13 40.57 14.92
CA TYR A 251 19.19 40.03 13.56
C TYR A 251 18.62 41.01 12.53
N GLU A 252 19.48 41.47 11.64
CA GLU A 252 19.10 42.18 10.41
C GLU A 252 19.14 41.20 9.23
N ARG A 253 18.02 41.04 8.54
CA ARG A 253 17.96 40.18 7.37
C ARG A 253 18.77 40.78 6.22
N PRO A 254 19.78 40.08 5.65
CA PRO A 254 20.53 40.57 4.51
C PRO A 254 19.60 40.79 3.30
N GLN A 255 20.00 41.71 2.40
CA GLN A 255 19.25 41.91 1.16
C GLN A 255 19.20 40.63 0.32
N LEU A 256 18.02 40.30 -0.21
CA LEU A 256 17.76 39.04 -0.94
C LEU A 256 18.31 39.07 -2.39
N THR A 257 19.02 40.12 -2.79
CA THR A 257 19.54 40.32 -4.16
C THR A 257 20.52 39.25 -4.63
N SER A 258 21.13 38.49 -3.69
CA SER A 258 22.05 37.38 -3.98
C SER A 258 21.41 36.01 -4.02
N GLN A 259 20.08 35.92 -3.82
CA GLN A 259 19.36 34.64 -3.79
C GLN A 259 18.76 34.29 -5.15
N HIS A 260 18.85 33.02 -5.51
CA HIS A 260 18.19 32.51 -6.71
C HIS A 260 16.79 32.04 -6.34
N PHE A 261 15.78 32.75 -6.82
CA PHE A 261 14.37 32.37 -6.65
C PHE A 261 13.92 31.44 -7.77
N VAL A 262 13.07 30.47 -7.42
CA VAL A 262 12.36 29.68 -8.42
C VAL A 262 11.42 30.64 -9.18
N PRO A 263 11.47 30.66 -10.53
CA PRO A 263 10.57 31.53 -11.31
C PRO A 263 9.09 31.22 -11.04
N ASP A 264 8.29 32.26 -10.90
CA ASP A 264 6.85 32.12 -10.82
C ASP A 264 6.26 31.85 -12.21
N VAL A 265 5.99 30.57 -12.49
CA VAL A 265 5.35 30.13 -13.74
C VAL A 265 3.82 30.32 -13.72
N THR A 266 3.21 30.62 -12.56
CA THR A 266 1.76 30.79 -12.44
C THR A 266 1.30 32.13 -13.00
N ALA A 267 2.14 33.14 -13.01
CA ALA A 267 1.86 34.43 -13.62
C ALA A 267 1.50 34.32 -15.12
N ALA A 268 2.13 33.38 -15.84
CA ALA A 268 1.79 33.09 -17.23
C ALA A 268 0.42 32.39 -17.38
N LEU A 269 0.01 31.57 -16.39
CA LEU A 269 -1.28 30.85 -16.43
C LEU A 269 -2.48 31.76 -16.12
N GLU A 270 -2.27 32.90 -15.49
CA GLU A 270 -3.32 33.89 -15.20
C GLU A 270 -3.61 34.77 -16.43
N SER A 271 -2.59 35.05 -17.27
CA SER A 271 -2.77 35.82 -18.51
C SER A 271 -3.59 35.08 -19.57
N ASP A 272 -3.52 33.74 -19.63
CA ASP A 272 -4.29 32.94 -20.59
C ASP A 272 -5.79 32.88 -20.27
N LYS A 273 -6.21 33.21 -19.04
CA LYS A 273 -7.64 33.26 -18.67
C LYS A 273 -8.38 34.50 -19.10
N HIS A 274 -7.66 35.54 -19.50
CA HIS A 274 -8.26 36.82 -19.93
C HIS A 274 -8.26 37.01 -21.46
N GLY A 275 -7.86 35.97 -22.22
CA GLY A 275 -7.77 35.95 -23.66
C GLY A 275 -8.79 35.06 -24.39
N GLN A 276 -9.84 34.55 -23.71
CA GLN A 276 -10.96 33.82 -24.35
C GLN A 276 -12.29 34.49 -24.12
#